data_1fb4a743285e7b92210d085f03dc1397
#
_entry.id   1fb4a743285e7b92210d085f03dc1397
#
_cell.length_a   1.000
_cell.length_b   1.000
_cell.length_c   1.000
_cell.angle_alpha   90.00
_cell.angle_beta   90.00
_cell.angle_gamma   90.00
#
_symmetry.space_group_name_H-M   'P 1'
#
loop_
_entity.id
_entity.type
_entity.pdbx_description
1 polymer ?
#
loop_
_entity_poly.entity_id
_entity_poly.type
_entity_poly.pdbx_seq_one_letter_code
_entity_poly.pdbx_strand_id
1 'polypeptide(L)'
;FSRTEDGHIAQRRFGGHTREFGGAPVKRAAYAADRIGHQILHALWQQCVAAGVEFAEEWYVTDLVLADDGKQAAGIVAFDTHTGKIQAIHARNVLLATGGAGRLFHTTSNSWDLTGDGMALTLAAGLQLEDIEFVQFHPTGLAHTGILLSEAARAEGGILRNADGEPFMERYAPEHKDLAARDVVSRSIMAEIDAGRGVADPKDPDGPKDCVWLDMTGIDPE
;
A
#
# COMPACT_ATOMS: atom_id res chain seq x y z
N PHE A 1 -14.64 4.48 -13.15
CA PHE A 1 -13.48 4.06 -13.96
C PHE A 1 -13.41 4.86 -15.25
N SER A 2 -12.20 5.19 -15.71
CA SER A 2 -11.95 5.73 -17.05
C SER A 2 -12.47 4.76 -18.11
N ARG A 3 -12.87 5.30 -19.26
CA ARG A 3 -13.42 4.52 -20.37
C ARG A 3 -12.53 4.66 -21.59
N THR A 4 -12.46 3.63 -22.39
CA THR A 4 -11.91 3.64 -23.74
C THR A 4 -12.92 4.28 -24.70
N GLU A 5 -12.50 4.61 -25.91
CA GLU A 5 -13.37 5.22 -26.94
C GLU A 5 -14.60 4.36 -27.29
N ASP A 6 -14.46 3.04 -27.20
CA ASP A 6 -15.52 2.07 -27.41
C ASP A 6 -16.40 1.81 -26.15
N GLY A 7 -16.18 2.58 -25.07
CA GLY A 7 -16.96 2.57 -23.84
C GLY A 7 -16.61 1.49 -22.82
N HIS A 8 -15.62 0.64 -23.07
CA HIS A 8 -15.16 -0.36 -22.11
C HIS A 8 -14.38 0.29 -20.97
N ILE A 9 -14.26 -0.40 -19.83
CA ILE A 9 -13.42 0.06 -18.73
C ILE A 9 -11.96 0.06 -19.19
N ALA A 10 -11.32 1.22 -19.09
CA ALA A 10 -9.90 1.36 -19.42
C ALA A 10 -9.03 0.58 -18.43
N GLN A 11 -8.07 -0.15 -18.97
CA GLN A 11 -7.16 -0.99 -18.20
C GLN A 11 -5.73 -0.75 -18.63
N ARG A 12 -4.81 -0.80 -17.67
CA ARG A 12 -3.37 -0.66 -17.92
C ARG A 12 -2.61 -1.89 -17.45
N ARG A 13 -1.38 -2.05 -17.94
CA ARG A 13 -0.42 -3.03 -17.43
C ARG A 13 0.05 -2.61 -16.04
N PHE A 14 0.40 -3.60 -15.25
CA PHE A 14 1.01 -3.42 -13.94
C PHE A 14 2.10 -4.47 -13.75
N GLY A 15 3.17 -4.15 -13.04
CA GLY A 15 4.27 -5.07 -12.78
C GLY A 15 3.78 -6.35 -12.11
N GLY A 16 4.29 -7.49 -12.55
CA GLY A 16 3.89 -8.79 -12.05
C GLY A 16 2.52 -9.31 -12.53
N HIS A 17 1.72 -8.52 -13.25
CA HIS A 17 0.46 -8.99 -13.84
C HIS A 17 0.71 -9.70 -15.17
N THR A 18 0.92 -11.00 -15.10
CA THR A 18 1.20 -11.85 -16.26
C THR A 18 0.15 -12.95 -16.43
N ARG A 19 0.07 -13.54 -17.61
CA ARG A 19 -0.68 -14.77 -17.81
C ARG A 19 0.07 -15.93 -17.17
N GLU A 20 -0.67 -16.85 -16.56
CA GLU A 20 -0.15 -18.15 -16.08
C GLU A 20 1.17 -18.04 -15.28
N PHE A 21 1.22 -17.09 -14.32
CA PHE A 21 2.35 -16.91 -13.40
C PHE A 21 3.73 -16.75 -14.06
N GLY A 22 3.86 -15.86 -15.03
CA GLY A 22 5.14 -15.52 -15.66
C GLY A 22 5.09 -15.43 -17.19
N GLY A 23 3.92 -15.64 -17.78
CA GLY A 23 3.70 -15.44 -19.22
C GLY A 23 3.63 -13.96 -19.63
N ALA A 24 3.05 -13.69 -20.79
CA ALA A 24 2.95 -12.33 -21.34
C ALA A 24 2.23 -11.37 -20.40
N PRO A 25 2.69 -10.08 -20.25
CA PRO A 25 2.03 -9.07 -19.46
C PRO A 25 0.59 -8.84 -19.91
N VAL A 26 -0.34 -8.71 -18.94
CA VAL A 26 -1.75 -8.46 -19.21
C VAL A 26 -2.20 -7.10 -18.70
N LYS A 27 -3.13 -6.46 -19.41
CA LYS A 27 -3.83 -5.26 -18.96
C LYS A 27 -5.06 -5.69 -18.16
N ARG A 28 -5.02 -5.59 -16.84
CA ARG A 28 -6.18 -5.89 -15.97
C ARG A 28 -6.38 -4.92 -14.81
N ALA A 29 -5.51 -3.94 -14.67
CA ALA A 29 -5.63 -2.91 -13.66
C ALA A 29 -6.55 -1.80 -14.17
N ALA A 30 -7.81 -1.80 -13.73
CA ALA A 30 -8.75 -0.72 -14.01
C ALA A 30 -8.32 0.55 -13.27
N TYR A 31 -8.50 1.70 -13.86
CA TYR A 31 -8.11 2.99 -13.29
C TYR A 31 -9.15 4.08 -13.49
N ALA A 32 -8.98 5.20 -12.80
CA ALA A 32 -9.75 6.42 -12.97
C ALA A 32 -8.78 7.61 -12.87
N ALA A 33 -8.04 7.87 -13.94
CA ALA A 33 -6.90 8.79 -13.95
C ALA A 33 -5.98 8.54 -12.76
N ASP A 34 -5.73 9.54 -11.92
CA ASP A 34 -4.95 9.49 -10.68
C ASP A 34 -5.82 9.40 -9.40
N ARG A 35 -7.13 9.20 -9.53
CA ARG A 35 -8.12 9.32 -8.44
C ARG A 35 -8.93 8.05 -8.19
N ILE A 36 -8.39 6.88 -8.50
CA ILE A 36 -9.16 5.62 -8.39
C ILE A 36 -9.64 5.35 -6.95
N GLY A 37 -8.80 5.58 -5.92
CA GLY A 37 -9.18 5.40 -4.52
C GLY A 37 -10.34 6.31 -4.13
N HIS A 38 -10.27 7.58 -4.47
CA HIS A 38 -11.33 8.56 -4.25
C HIS A 38 -12.65 8.15 -4.94
N GLN A 39 -12.59 7.69 -6.18
CA GLN A 39 -13.77 7.26 -6.92
C GLN A 39 -14.42 6.00 -6.33
N ILE A 40 -13.63 5.03 -5.87
CA ILE A 40 -14.13 3.84 -5.18
C ILE A 40 -14.82 4.24 -3.88
N LEU A 41 -14.16 5.06 -3.06
CA LEU A 41 -14.71 5.49 -1.78
C LEU A 41 -16.05 6.21 -1.96
N HIS A 42 -16.13 7.18 -2.88
CA HIS A 42 -17.37 7.90 -3.14
C HIS A 42 -18.49 7.02 -3.66
N ALA A 43 -18.19 6.08 -4.56
CA ALA A 43 -19.20 5.17 -5.09
C ALA A 43 -19.76 4.26 -4.00
N LEU A 44 -18.91 3.73 -3.13
CA LEU A 44 -19.33 2.89 -2.00
C LEU A 44 -20.07 3.69 -0.94
N TRP A 45 -19.61 4.89 -0.60
CA TRP A 45 -20.28 5.79 0.33
C TRP A 45 -21.71 6.08 -0.11
N GLN A 46 -21.91 6.47 -1.38
CA GLN A 46 -23.24 6.73 -1.93
C GLN A 46 -24.16 5.51 -1.84
N GLN A 47 -23.64 4.31 -2.07
CA GLN A 47 -24.42 3.08 -1.94
C GLN A 47 -24.79 2.78 -0.48
N CYS A 48 -23.86 3.00 0.45
CA CYS A 48 -24.14 2.84 1.88
C CYS A 48 -25.22 3.81 2.35
N VAL A 49 -25.14 5.09 1.96
CA VAL A 49 -26.16 6.09 2.27
C VAL A 49 -27.52 5.68 1.68
N ALA A 50 -27.56 5.24 0.43
CA ALA A 50 -28.80 4.78 -0.22
C ALA A 50 -29.39 3.54 0.45
N ALA A 51 -28.56 2.68 1.04
CA ALA A 51 -28.97 1.49 1.79
C ALA A 51 -29.35 1.80 3.25
N GLY A 52 -29.27 3.05 3.69
CA GLY A 52 -29.60 3.44 5.07
C GLY A 52 -28.59 2.95 6.12
N VAL A 53 -27.33 2.77 5.73
CA VAL A 53 -26.26 2.41 6.67
C VAL A 53 -26.00 3.60 7.61
N GLU A 54 -25.98 3.34 8.90
CA GLU A 54 -25.60 4.32 9.91
C GLU A 54 -24.07 4.41 10.01
N PHE A 55 -23.53 5.62 10.11
CA PHE A 55 -22.10 5.88 10.25
C PHE A 55 -21.82 6.50 11.61
N ALA A 56 -20.89 5.93 12.34
CA ALA A 56 -20.33 6.51 13.56
C ALA A 56 -18.93 7.04 13.23
N GLU A 57 -18.87 8.28 12.72
CA GLU A 57 -17.62 8.94 12.35
C GLU A 57 -16.89 9.45 13.58
N GLU A 58 -15.54 9.48 13.53
CA GLU A 58 -14.69 9.92 14.63
C GLU A 58 -14.89 9.10 15.94
N TRP A 59 -15.19 7.82 15.78
CA TRP A 59 -15.27 6.87 16.88
C TRP A 59 -14.06 5.95 16.90
N TYR A 60 -13.41 5.85 18.06
CA TYR A 60 -12.25 4.96 18.25
C TYR A 60 -12.69 3.68 18.96
N VAL A 61 -12.50 2.55 18.30
CA VAL A 61 -12.82 1.22 18.86
C VAL A 61 -11.67 0.76 19.74
N THR A 62 -11.95 0.49 21.00
CA THR A 62 -10.97 0.05 22.01
C THR A 62 -10.97 -1.44 22.22
N ASP A 63 -12.12 -2.10 22.07
CA ASP A 63 -12.27 -3.50 22.41
C ASP A 63 -13.26 -4.22 21.48
N LEU A 64 -12.95 -5.48 21.17
CA LEU A 64 -13.87 -6.44 20.62
C LEU A 64 -14.48 -7.23 21.79
N VAL A 65 -15.79 -7.13 21.95
CA VAL A 65 -16.51 -7.82 23.04
C VAL A 65 -16.91 -9.21 22.56
N LEU A 66 -16.55 -10.23 23.33
CA LEU A 66 -17.00 -11.60 23.14
C LEU A 66 -18.10 -11.93 24.13
N ALA A 67 -18.95 -12.88 23.77
CA ALA A 67 -19.93 -13.48 24.68
C ALA A 67 -19.24 -14.27 25.79
N ASP A 68 -19.98 -14.65 26.83
CA ASP A 68 -19.43 -15.35 28.01
C ASP A 68 -18.72 -16.67 27.68
N ASP A 69 -19.05 -17.29 26.56
CA ASP A 69 -18.41 -18.51 26.07
C ASP A 69 -17.06 -18.25 25.38
N GLY A 70 -16.71 -16.98 25.16
CA GLY A 70 -15.48 -16.56 24.47
C GLY A 70 -15.40 -16.94 22.98
N LYS A 71 -16.50 -17.42 22.37
CA LYS A 71 -16.50 -17.97 21.01
C LYS A 71 -17.28 -17.13 20.01
N GLN A 72 -18.13 -16.24 20.47
CA GLN A 72 -18.97 -15.43 19.63
C GLN A 72 -18.73 -13.95 19.88
N ALA A 73 -18.75 -13.15 18.83
CA ALA A 73 -18.75 -11.71 18.97
C ALA A 73 -20.09 -11.25 19.57
N ALA A 74 -20.04 -10.35 20.55
CA ALA A 74 -21.20 -9.71 21.15
C ALA A 74 -21.30 -8.22 20.84
N GLY A 75 -20.22 -7.62 20.31
CA GLY A 75 -20.16 -6.22 19.96
C GLY A 75 -18.78 -5.62 20.07
N ILE A 76 -18.73 -4.32 20.26
CA ILE A 76 -17.51 -3.56 20.44
C ILE A 76 -17.68 -2.55 21.59
N VAL A 77 -16.56 -2.11 22.17
CA VAL A 77 -16.49 -0.88 22.96
C VAL A 77 -15.78 0.18 22.12
N ALA A 78 -16.35 1.37 22.09
CA ALA A 78 -15.77 2.49 21.37
C ALA A 78 -16.03 3.79 22.13
N PHE A 79 -15.21 4.81 21.87
CA PHE A 79 -15.47 6.15 22.35
C PHE A 79 -15.56 7.16 21.20
N ASP A 80 -16.45 8.11 21.37
CA ASP A 80 -16.57 9.30 20.54
C ASP A 80 -15.38 10.21 20.83
N THR A 81 -14.54 10.47 19.83
CA THR A 81 -13.31 11.27 20.00
C THR A 81 -13.61 12.75 20.27
N HIS A 82 -14.79 13.25 19.91
CA HIS A 82 -15.20 14.64 20.17
C HIS A 82 -15.66 14.84 21.61
N THR A 83 -16.42 13.89 22.14
CA THR A 83 -17.04 14.02 23.47
C THR A 83 -16.32 13.24 24.55
N GLY A 84 -15.50 12.26 24.19
CA GLY A 84 -14.89 11.30 25.10
C GLY A 84 -15.88 10.28 25.69
N LYS A 85 -17.12 10.23 25.19
CA LYS A 85 -18.14 9.33 25.69
C LYS A 85 -17.85 7.90 25.25
N ILE A 86 -17.71 7.00 26.21
CA ILE A 86 -17.52 5.57 25.96
C ILE A 86 -18.87 4.88 25.85
N GLN A 87 -19.01 3.97 24.87
CA GLN A 87 -20.23 3.18 24.65
C GLN A 87 -19.89 1.74 24.30
N ALA A 88 -20.69 0.82 24.79
CA ALA A 88 -20.75 -0.54 24.29
C ALA A 88 -21.82 -0.61 23.18
N ILE A 89 -21.43 -1.08 22.01
CA ILE A 89 -22.31 -1.25 20.85
C ILE A 89 -22.51 -2.74 20.64
N HIS A 90 -23.73 -3.20 20.86
CA HIS A 90 -24.09 -4.60 20.69
C HIS A 90 -24.24 -4.95 19.22
N ALA A 91 -23.61 -6.04 18.79
CA ALA A 91 -23.71 -6.55 17.43
C ALA A 91 -23.57 -8.08 17.41
N ARG A 92 -24.40 -8.75 16.62
CA ARG A 92 -24.32 -10.21 16.43
C ARG A 92 -23.08 -10.61 15.58
N ASN A 93 -22.64 -9.72 14.72
CA ASN A 93 -21.49 -9.91 13.86
C ASN A 93 -20.68 -8.62 13.84
N VAL A 94 -19.38 -8.73 13.86
CA VAL A 94 -18.45 -7.62 13.73
C VAL A 94 -17.51 -7.93 12.55
N LEU A 95 -17.44 -7.03 11.59
CA LEU A 95 -16.49 -7.09 10.48
C LEU A 95 -15.34 -6.14 10.77
N LEU A 96 -14.14 -6.68 10.98
CA LEU A 96 -12.94 -5.88 11.10
C LEU A 96 -12.39 -5.55 9.70
N ALA A 97 -12.48 -4.28 9.32
CA ALA A 97 -11.99 -3.76 8.03
C ALA A 97 -11.03 -2.59 8.26
N THR A 98 -10.16 -2.71 9.26
CA THR A 98 -9.31 -1.65 9.82
C THR A 98 -8.04 -1.37 8.98
N GLY A 99 -7.90 -2.02 7.83
CA GLY A 99 -6.74 -1.85 6.97
C GLY A 99 -5.49 -2.50 7.53
N GLY A 100 -4.33 -1.98 7.15
CA GLY A 100 -3.04 -2.53 7.48
C GLY A 100 -2.34 -1.86 8.67
N ALA A 101 -1.02 -2.06 8.73
CA ALA A 101 -0.17 -1.60 9.83
C ALA A 101 1.08 -0.84 9.33
N GLY A 102 1.00 -0.20 8.16
CA GLY A 102 2.16 0.45 7.54
C GLY A 102 2.75 1.59 8.38
N ARG A 103 1.98 2.16 9.32
CA ARG A 103 2.46 3.21 10.26
C ARG A 103 3.32 2.68 11.40
N LEU A 104 3.52 1.39 11.53
CA LEU A 104 4.55 0.82 12.40
C LEU A 104 5.98 1.11 11.90
N PHE A 105 6.13 1.44 10.62
CA PHE A 105 7.42 1.77 10.02
C PHE A 105 7.65 3.28 10.05
N HIS A 106 8.86 3.71 10.34
CA HIS A 106 9.25 5.13 10.42
C HIS A 106 9.05 5.83 9.07
N THR A 107 9.56 5.22 7.99
CA THR A 107 9.40 5.74 6.63
C THR A 107 8.26 5.02 5.94
N THR A 108 7.16 5.70 5.72
CA THR A 108 5.94 5.14 5.12
C THR A 108 5.10 6.24 4.48
N SER A 109 4.47 5.92 3.36
CA SER A 109 3.45 6.75 2.70
C SER A 109 2.02 6.39 3.09
N ASN A 110 1.85 5.44 4.02
CA ASN A 110 0.52 5.02 4.46
C ASN A 110 -0.20 6.13 5.24
N SER A 111 -1.53 6.12 5.20
CA SER A 111 -2.37 7.00 6.01
C SER A 111 -2.05 6.84 7.50
N TRP A 112 -2.25 7.92 8.27
CA TRP A 112 -2.04 7.94 9.72
C TRP A 112 -2.93 6.95 10.47
N ASP A 113 -4.03 6.52 9.86
CA ASP A 113 -4.98 5.57 10.45
C ASP A 113 -4.52 4.11 10.38
N LEU A 114 -3.45 3.79 9.64
CA LEU A 114 -2.98 2.42 9.43
C LEU A 114 -1.97 2.00 10.49
N THR A 115 -2.39 1.98 11.73
CA THR A 115 -1.59 1.76 12.94
C THR A 115 -1.56 0.32 13.42
N GLY A 116 -2.37 -0.57 12.83
CA GLY A 116 -2.44 -1.98 13.22
C GLY A 116 -3.39 -2.25 14.40
N ASP A 117 -4.21 -1.28 14.79
CA ASP A 117 -5.11 -1.41 15.95
C ASP A 117 -6.09 -2.59 15.81
N GLY A 118 -6.60 -2.86 14.61
CA GLY A 118 -7.44 -4.03 14.37
C GLY A 118 -6.75 -5.36 14.61
N MET A 119 -5.45 -5.44 14.34
CA MET A 119 -4.63 -6.61 14.68
C MET A 119 -4.48 -6.74 16.20
N ALA A 120 -4.25 -5.62 16.89
CA ALA A 120 -4.14 -5.58 18.35
C ALA A 120 -5.47 -6.01 19.02
N LEU A 121 -6.61 -5.50 18.54
CA LEU A 121 -7.94 -5.91 19.00
C LEU A 121 -8.19 -7.40 18.82
N THR A 122 -7.78 -7.95 17.68
CA THR A 122 -7.89 -9.38 17.36
C THR A 122 -7.11 -10.22 18.35
N LEU A 123 -5.84 -9.87 18.61
CA LEU A 123 -4.99 -10.56 19.58
C LEU A 123 -5.53 -10.44 21.02
N ALA A 124 -5.97 -9.24 21.42
CA ALA A 124 -6.56 -9.01 22.75
C ALA A 124 -7.83 -9.86 22.97
N ALA A 125 -8.59 -10.11 21.91
CA ALA A 125 -9.75 -11.00 21.95
C ALA A 125 -9.38 -12.50 21.94
N GLY A 126 -8.11 -12.87 21.95
CA GLY A 126 -7.63 -14.26 21.95
C GLY A 126 -7.70 -14.95 20.59
N LEU A 127 -7.88 -14.20 19.51
CA LEU A 127 -7.85 -14.71 18.14
C LEU A 127 -6.40 -14.77 17.61
N GLN A 128 -6.21 -15.55 16.56
CA GLN A 128 -4.90 -15.69 15.91
C GLN A 128 -4.80 -14.76 14.70
N LEU A 129 -3.58 -14.27 14.46
CA LEU A 129 -3.20 -13.59 13.22
C LEU A 129 -2.42 -14.57 12.34
N GLU A 130 -2.59 -14.43 11.03
CA GLU A 130 -1.92 -15.26 10.03
C GLU A 130 -1.11 -14.36 9.10
N ASP A 131 0.04 -14.84 8.65
CA ASP A 131 0.89 -14.24 7.63
C ASP A 131 1.37 -12.81 7.93
N ILE A 132 1.49 -12.44 9.21
CA ILE A 132 1.86 -11.07 9.62
C ILE A 132 3.30 -10.68 9.25
N GLU A 133 4.15 -11.67 8.93
CA GLU A 133 5.51 -11.46 8.44
C GLU A 133 5.57 -10.99 6.99
N PHE A 134 4.49 -11.14 6.23
CA PHE A 134 4.43 -10.70 4.83
C PHE A 134 4.14 -9.21 4.73
N VAL A 135 5.21 -8.42 4.75
CA VAL A 135 5.15 -6.97 4.55
C VAL A 135 5.69 -6.65 3.16
N GLN A 136 4.89 -5.96 2.34
CA GLN A 136 5.34 -5.49 1.03
C GLN A 136 5.77 -4.03 1.10
N PHE A 137 7.04 -3.77 0.80
CA PHE A 137 7.54 -2.42 0.59
C PHE A 137 7.34 -2.00 -0.86
N HIS A 138 6.95 -0.74 -1.07
CA HIS A 138 7.00 -0.16 -2.41
C HIS A 138 8.46 0.19 -2.73
N PRO A 139 9.03 -0.29 -3.85
CA PRO A 139 10.46 -0.16 -4.10
C PRO A 139 10.93 1.26 -4.41
N THR A 140 10.01 2.15 -4.82
CA THR A 140 10.35 3.52 -5.20
C THR A 140 9.57 4.52 -4.35
N GLY A 141 10.23 5.12 -3.39
CA GLY A 141 9.78 6.27 -2.60
C GLY A 141 10.79 7.40 -2.71
N LEU A 142 10.34 8.64 -2.62
CA LEU A 142 11.25 9.78 -2.53
C LEU A 142 12.07 9.69 -1.26
N ALA A 143 13.38 9.86 -1.37
CA ALA A 143 14.28 10.03 -0.25
C ALA A 143 13.71 11.08 0.73
N HIS A 144 14.08 11.02 2.00
CA HIS A 144 13.67 11.90 3.08
C HIS A 144 12.15 12.01 3.39
N THR A 145 11.24 11.81 2.42
CA THR A 145 9.80 11.96 2.64
C THR A 145 9.05 10.63 2.64
N GLY A 146 9.57 9.60 1.97
CA GLY A 146 8.89 8.34 1.75
C GLY A 146 7.68 8.44 0.80
N ILE A 147 7.44 9.60 0.18
CA ILE A 147 6.33 9.78 -0.77
C ILE A 147 6.50 8.80 -1.93
N LEU A 148 5.48 8.01 -2.17
CA LEU A 148 5.47 6.95 -3.18
C LEU A 148 5.61 7.54 -4.58
N LEU A 149 6.63 7.08 -5.31
CA LEU A 149 6.74 7.26 -6.75
C LEU A 149 6.03 6.10 -7.43
N SER A 150 5.01 6.41 -8.21
CA SER A 150 4.18 5.40 -8.88
C SER A 150 5.04 4.42 -9.68
N GLU A 151 4.66 3.16 -9.68
CA GLU A 151 5.25 2.13 -10.56
C GLU A 151 5.11 2.52 -12.04
N ALA A 152 4.15 3.38 -12.38
CA ALA A 152 3.99 3.92 -13.72
C ALA A 152 5.29 4.60 -14.22
N ALA A 153 6.05 5.28 -13.37
CA ALA A 153 7.31 5.89 -13.75
C ALA A 153 8.29 4.87 -14.35
N ARG A 154 8.38 3.67 -13.75
CA ARG A 154 9.20 2.57 -14.28
C ARG A 154 8.55 1.91 -15.49
N ALA A 155 7.23 1.83 -15.54
CA ALA A 155 6.49 1.27 -16.66
C ALA A 155 6.60 2.12 -17.94
N GLU A 156 6.77 3.43 -17.77
CA GLU A 156 6.97 4.41 -18.85
C GLU A 156 8.44 4.55 -19.27
N GLY A 157 9.36 3.82 -18.64
CA GLY A 157 10.77 3.77 -19.04
C GLY A 157 11.76 4.29 -18.00
N GLY A 158 11.34 4.57 -16.78
CA GLY A 158 12.24 4.94 -15.68
C GLY A 158 13.17 3.79 -15.30
N ILE A 159 14.46 4.08 -15.15
CA ILE A 159 15.53 3.12 -14.92
C ILE A 159 16.16 3.35 -13.55
N LEU A 160 16.29 2.30 -12.75
CA LEU A 160 17.00 2.34 -11.47
C LEU A 160 18.51 2.24 -11.70
N ARG A 161 19.25 3.23 -11.17
CA ARG A 161 20.71 3.30 -11.27
C ARG A 161 21.37 3.41 -9.90
N ASN A 162 22.50 2.75 -9.75
CA ASN A 162 23.36 2.86 -8.58
C ASN A 162 24.28 4.09 -8.63
N ALA A 163 25.17 4.23 -7.65
CA ALA A 163 26.14 5.35 -7.59
C ALA A 163 27.07 5.44 -8.80
N ASP A 164 27.37 4.30 -9.44
CA ASP A 164 28.23 4.22 -10.61
C ASP A 164 27.48 4.55 -11.92
N GLY A 165 26.16 4.85 -11.83
CA GLY A 165 25.29 5.09 -12.97
C GLY A 165 24.84 3.81 -13.69
N GLU A 166 25.16 2.63 -13.15
CA GLU A 166 24.84 1.34 -13.76
C GLU A 166 23.33 1.03 -13.60
N PRO A 167 22.64 0.59 -14.67
CA PRO A 167 21.27 0.09 -14.61
C PRO A 167 21.28 -1.32 -14.00
N PHE A 168 21.32 -1.41 -12.69
CA PHE A 168 21.65 -2.65 -11.98
C PHE A 168 20.57 -3.74 -12.06
N MET A 169 19.32 -3.39 -12.34
CA MET A 169 18.22 -4.37 -12.41
C MET A 169 18.44 -5.43 -13.50
N GLU A 170 19.18 -5.14 -14.52
CA GLU A 170 19.55 -6.14 -15.56
C GLU A 170 20.33 -7.33 -14.98
N ARG A 171 21.12 -7.10 -13.92
CA ARG A 171 21.89 -8.14 -13.23
C ARG A 171 21.01 -9.01 -12.33
N TYR A 172 19.99 -8.43 -11.69
CA TYR A 172 19.14 -9.13 -10.71
C TYR A 172 17.91 -9.77 -11.34
N ALA A 173 17.37 -9.17 -12.37
CA ALA A 173 16.14 -9.61 -13.04
C ALA A 173 16.21 -9.36 -14.56
N PRO A 174 17.04 -10.09 -15.33
CA PRO A 174 17.31 -9.81 -16.73
C PRO A 174 16.08 -9.80 -17.62
N GLU A 175 15.06 -10.60 -17.32
CA GLU A 175 13.84 -10.70 -18.12
C GLU A 175 12.86 -9.55 -17.90
N HIS A 176 12.74 -9.05 -16.67
CA HIS A 176 11.75 -8.04 -16.27
C HIS A 176 12.36 -6.69 -15.92
N LYS A 177 13.68 -6.67 -15.63
CA LYS A 177 14.44 -5.47 -15.27
C LYS A 177 13.72 -4.63 -14.22
N ASP A 178 13.54 -3.36 -14.45
CA ASP A 178 12.87 -2.41 -13.56
C ASP A 178 11.37 -2.70 -13.32
N LEU A 179 10.78 -3.59 -14.12
CA LEU A 179 9.39 -4.07 -13.98
C LEU A 179 9.30 -5.43 -13.28
N ALA A 180 10.35 -5.91 -12.65
CA ALA A 180 10.32 -7.09 -11.80
C ALA A 180 9.33 -6.91 -10.62
N ALA A 181 8.98 -8.01 -9.97
CA ALA A 181 8.12 -7.98 -8.79
C ALA A 181 8.69 -7.05 -7.70
N ARG A 182 7.84 -6.39 -6.94
CA ARG A 182 8.24 -5.35 -5.98
C ARG A 182 9.26 -5.81 -4.95
N ASP A 183 9.12 -7.03 -4.47
CA ASP A 183 10.05 -7.63 -3.51
C ASP A 183 11.42 -7.88 -4.15
N VAL A 184 11.47 -8.28 -5.42
CA VAL A 184 12.71 -8.45 -6.18
C VAL A 184 13.42 -7.10 -6.33
N VAL A 185 12.68 -6.07 -6.76
CA VAL A 185 13.23 -4.72 -6.92
C VAL A 185 13.74 -4.18 -5.59
N SER A 186 12.96 -4.29 -4.51
CA SER A 186 13.36 -3.81 -3.18
C SER A 186 14.62 -4.50 -2.67
N ARG A 187 14.71 -5.84 -2.80
CA ARG A 187 15.91 -6.59 -2.41
C ARG A 187 17.12 -6.23 -3.25
N SER A 188 16.93 -5.97 -4.55
CA SER A 188 18.02 -5.56 -5.44
C SER A 188 18.57 -4.19 -5.08
N ILE A 189 17.69 -3.23 -4.74
CA ILE A 189 18.09 -1.92 -4.23
C ILE A 189 18.90 -2.08 -2.94
N MET A 190 18.42 -2.86 -1.99
CA MET A 190 19.17 -3.11 -0.73
C MET A 190 20.52 -3.76 -0.98
N ALA A 191 20.59 -4.72 -1.91
CA ALA A 191 21.86 -5.35 -2.27
C ALA A 191 22.88 -4.36 -2.88
N GLU A 192 22.44 -3.36 -3.65
CA GLU A 192 23.31 -2.29 -4.15
C GLU A 192 23.80 -1.38 -3.01
N ILE A 193 22.89 -1.01 -2.09
CA ILE A 193 23.21 -0.19 -0.91
C ILE A 193 24.22 -0.91 -0.01
N ASP A 194 23.96 -2.16 0.32
CA ASP A 194 24.83 -3.00 1.16
C ASP A 194 26.21 -3.22 0.54
N ALA A 195 26.29 -3.26 -0.78
CA ALA A 195 27.53 -3.33 -1.52
C ALA A 195 28.29 -1.98 -1.65
N GLY A 196 27.78 -0.92 -1.00
CA GLY A 196 28.38 0.42 -1.03
C GLY A 196 28.14 1.22 -2.31
N ARG A 197 27.22 0.79 -3.16
CA ARG A 197 26.86 1.47 -4.41
C ARG A 197 25.59 2.31 -4.30
N GLY A 198 25.13 2.58 -3.07
CA GLY A 198 24.06 3.53 -2.81
C GLY A 198 24.51 4.98 -3.00
N VAL A 199 23.52 5.88 -3.10
CA VAL A 199 23.72 7.34 -3.18
C VAL A 199 23.10 8.01 -1.97
N ALA A 200 23.65 9.16 -1.56
CA ALA A 200 23.04 9.98 -0.53
C ALA A 200 21.83 10.76 -1.09
N ASP A 201 20.91 11.16 -0.21
CA ASP A 201 19.85 12.10 -0.56
C ASP A 201 20.48 13.41 -1.08
N PRO A 202 20.06 13.96 -2.23
CA PRO A 202 20.55 15.24 -2.72
C PRO A 202 20.35 16.41 -1.75
N LYS A 203 19.40 16.29 -0.82
CA LYS A 203 19.18 17.29 0.23
C LYS A 203 20.07 17.11 1.47
N ASP A 204 20.67 15.95 1.60
CA ASP A 204 21.65 15.61 2.64
C ASP A 204 22.85 14.88 1.99
N PRO A 205 23.70 15.58 1.26
CA PRO A 205 24.80 14.96 0.51
C PRO A 205 25.85 14.26 1.39
N ASP A 206 25.96 14.67 2.66
CA ASP A 206 26.86 14.09 3.65
C ASP A 206 26.20 12.98 4.48
N GLY A 207 24.92 12.73 4.24
CA GLY A 207 24.11 11.73 4.92
C GLY A 207 24.39 10.29 4.45
N PRO A 208 23.60 9.33 4.93
CA PRO A 208 23.77 7.91 4.57
C PRO A 208 23.54 7.70 3.07
N LYS A 209 24.33 6.79 2.48
CA LYS A 209 24.18 6.38 1.08
C LYS A 209 23.19 5.23 0.97
N ASP A 210 21.97 5.47 1.36
CA ASP A 210 20.88 4.48 1.48
C ASP A 210 19.79 4.62 0.42
N CYS A 211 20.09 5.34 -0.68
CA CYS A 211 19.21 5.54 -1.82
C CYS A 211 19.81 5.02 -3.12
N VAL A 212 19.01 5.02 -4.18
CA VAL A 212 19.42 4.82 -5.57
C VAL A 212 18.76 5.87 -6.47
N TRP A 213 19.26 6.08 -7.65
CA TRP A 213 18.64 6.97 -8.63
C TRP A 213 17.48 6.29 -9.35
N LEU A 214 16.39 7.02 -9.58
CA LEU A 214 15.39 6.69 -10.58
C LEU A 214 15.55 7.68 -11.74
N ASP A 215 16.21 7.21 -12.80
CA ASP A 215 16.46 7.98 -14.02
C ASP A 215 15.22 7.98 -14.92
N MET A 216 14.59 9.13 -15.05
CA MET A 216 13.41 9.34 -15.90
C MET A 216 13.72 10.22 -17.12
N THR A 217 14.98 10.52 -17.38
CA THR A 217 15.39 11.43 -18.47
C THR A 217 15.13 10.87 -19.87
N GLY A 218 14.93 9.56 -19.97
CA GLY A 218 14.59 8.88 -21.24
C GLY A 218 13.08 8.77 -21.50
N ILE A 219 12.23 9.28 -20.61
CA ILE A 219 10.78 9.29 -20.79
C ILE A 219 10.39 10.50 -21.63
N ASP A 220 9.61 10.27 -22.70
CA ASP A 220 9.08 11.35 -23.54
C ASP A 220 8.10 12.22 -22.72
N PRO A 221 8.33 13.53 -22.58
CA PRO A 221 7.40 14.42 -21.92
C PRO A 221 6.23 14.74 -22.86
N GLU A 222 5.21 13.87 -22.91
CA GLU A 222 3.91 14.22 -23.50
C GLU A 222 3.03 15.04 -22.55
#